data_5d4fef5ef6080631e4bee876f418ec42
#
_entry.id   5d4fef5ef6080631e4bee876f418ec42
#
_cell.length_a   1.000
_cell.length_b   1.000
_cell.length_c   1.000
_cell.angle_alpha   90.00
_cell.angle_beta   90.00
_cell.angle_gamma   90.00
#
_symmetry.space_group_name_H-M   'P 1'
#
loop_
_entity.id
_entity.type
_entity.pdbx_description
1 polymer ?
#
loop_
_entity_poly.entity_id
_entity_poly.type
_entity_poly.pdbx_seq_one_letter_code
_entity_poly.pdbx_strand_id
1 'polypeptide(L)'
;MIRNIYLVDDDDAVRASLHGLLSLRSDLVVRNFRSGDQFLERAAELEAGVLLLDYHMPGKNGIEVLQQLGTSSPTRFLTIVLTGEGNIDIAVQAMKAGAFDFLEKPYKADALMEAIDKAFDRVEHDSAGSAQVETARAKVAVLSPRERDVLTGLIEGRSNKIIAYDLSISPRTVEIYRANLMTKMGVRSLSEALRVAFAAGLIAAV
;
A
#
# COMPACT_ATOMS: atom_id res chain seq x y z
N MET A 1 22.20 8.97 5.42
CA MET A 1 21.84 9.41 4.04
C MET A 1 20.57 10.23 4.15
N ILE A 2 20.43 11.33 3.42
CA ILE A 2 19.18 12.14 3.40
C ILE A 2 18.15 11.41 2.55
N ARG A 3 16.91 11.27 3.07
CA ARG A 3 15.79 10.54 2.47
C ARG A 3 14.66 11.51 2.19
N ASN A 4 14.15 11.54 0.95
CA ASN A 4 13.07 12.45 0.56
C ASN A 4 11.70 11.85 0.83
N ILE A 5 10.82 12.63 1.46
CA ILE A 5 9.40 12.33 1.61
C ILE A 5 8.58 13.43 0.94
N TYR A 6 7.61 13.02 0.16
CA TYR A 6 6.63 13.87 -0.50
C TYR A 6 5.27 13.61 0.12
N LEU A 7 4.64 14.65 0.66
CA LEU A 7 3.34 14.57 1.32
C LEU A 7 2.30 15.28 0.46
N VAL A 8 1.34 14.54 -0.05
CA VAL A 8 0.27 15.03 -0.92
C VAL A 8 -1.07 14.75 -0.25
N ASP A 9 -1.73 15.81 0.21
CA ASP A 9 -3.02 15.77 0.90
C ASP A 9 -3.65 17.17 0.76
N ASP A 10 -4.94 17.32 0.56
CA ASP A 10 -5.60 18.63 0.40
C ASP A 10 -5.89 19.33 1.73
N ASP A 11 -5.92 18.59 2.83
CA ASP A 11 -6.14 19.13 4.18
C ASP A 11 -4.86 19.73 4.77
N ASP A 12 -4.85 21.06 4.97
CA ASP A 12 -3.73 21.79 5.58
C ASP A 12 -3.38 21.29 7.00
N ALA A 13 -4.37 20.89 7.80
CA ALA A 13 -4.14 20.42 9.17
C ALA A 13 -3.49 19.03 9.18
N VAL A 14 -3.94 18.14 8.29
CA VAL A 14 -3.33 16.81 8.11
C VAL A 14 -1.89 16.96 7.66
N ARG A 15 -1.63 17.80 6.62
CA ARG A 15 -0.26 18.04 6.16
C ARG A 15 0.64 18.63 7.25
N ALA A 16 0.15 19.61 8.02
CA ALA A 16 0.93 20.21 9.11
C ALA A 16 1.26 19.18 10.21
N SER A 17 0.29 18.35 10.59
CA SER A 17 0.47 17.29 11.59
C SER A 17 1.50 16.25 11.14
N LEU A 18 1.37 15.74 9.90
CA LEU A 18 2.30 14.76 9.34
C LEU A 18 3.70 15.36 9.14
N HIS A 19 3.78 16.60 8.65
CA HIS A 19 5.06 17.29 8.52
C HIS A 19 5.76 17.43 9.87
N GLY A 20 5.03 17.82 10.92
CA GLY A 20 5.57 17.92 12.29
C GLY A 20 6.09 16.58 12.81
N LEU A 21 5.33 15.49 12.62
CA LEU A 21 5.73 14.15 13.03
C LEU A 21 6.99 13.68 12.29
N LEU A 22 7.04 13.85 10.98
CA LEU A 22 8.16 13.40 10.14
C LEU A 22 9.42 14.23 10.36
N SER A 23 9.29 15.52 10.69
CA SER A 23 10.41 16.41 10.98
C SER A 23 11.13 16.11 12.30
N LEU A 24 10.59 15.21 13.13
CA LEU A 24 11.31 14.70 14.31
C LEU A 24 12.50 13.81 13.91
N ARG A 25 12.52 13.32 12.67
CA ARG A 25 13.62 12.54 12.12
C ARG A 25 14.55 13.43 11.30
N SER A 26 15.79 13.54 11.71
CA SER A 26 16.82 14.38 11.07
C SER A 26 17.32 13.83 9.72
N ASP A 27 17.02 12.56 9.41
CA ASP A 27 17.37 11.91 8.14
C ASP A 27 16.32 12.16 7.04
N LEU A 28 15.16 12.77 7.35
CA LEU A 28 14.07 13.00 6.42
C LEU A 28 13.99 14.45 5.95
N VAL A 29 13.81 14.64 4.64
CA VAL A 29 13.45 15.93 4.03
C VAL A 29 12.02 15.83 3.52
N VAL A 30 11.11 16.57 4.14
CA VAL A 30 9.67 16.54 3.84
C VAL A 30 9.28 17.71 2.95
N ARG A 31 8.64 17.42 1.81
CA ARG A 31 8.07 18.42 0.91
C ARG A 31 6.58 18.21 0.78
N ASN A 32 5.81 19.30 0.90
CA ASN A 32 4.35 19.26 0.93
C ASN A 32 3.74 19.73 -0.40
N PHE A 33 2.65 19.07 -0.82
CA PHE A 33 1.83 19.43 -1.98
C PHE A 33 0.36 19.39 -1.58
N ARG A 34 -0.42 20.32 -2.11
CA ARG A 34 -1.85 20.47 -1.77
C ARG A 34 -2.79 19.67 -2.67
N SER A 35 -2.26 19.09 -3.75
CA SER A 35 -3.04 18.29 -4.67
C SER A 35 -2.14 17.34 -5.46
N GLY A 36 -2.75 16.28 -6.02
CA GLY A 36 -2.08 15.38 -6.94
C GLY A 36 -1.55 16.08 -8.19
N ASP A 37 -2.31 17.05 -8.72
CA ASP A 37 -1.88 17.81 -9.91
C ASP A 37 -0.61 18.60 -9.62
N GLN A 38 -0.55 19.32 -8.48
CA GLN A 38 0.65 20.09 -8.08
C GLN A 38 1.89 19.19 -7.92
N PHE A 39 1.70 17.98 -7.39
CA PHE A 39 2.79 17.02 -7.28
C PHE A 39 3.24 16.53 -8.65
N LEU A 40 2.30 16.13 -9.51
CA LEU A 40 2.59 15.60 -10.85
C LEU A 40 3.30 16.60 -11.75
N GLU A 41 2.93 17.89 -11.69
CA GLU A 41 3.61 18.97 -12.43
C GLU A 41 5.09 19.06 -12.09
N ARG A 42 5.46 18.75 -10.86
CA ARG A 42 6.84 18.83 -10.38
C ARG A 42 7.56 17.50 -10.28
N ALA A 43 6.85 16.38 -10.45
CA ALA A 43 7.40 15.06 -10.24
C ALA A 43 8.68 14.78 -11.04
N ALA A 44 8.79 15.32 -12.26
CA ALA A 44 9.98 15.13 -13.10
C ALA A 44 11.25 15.76 -12.51
N GLU A 45 11.12 16.84 -11.73
CA GLU A 45 12.22 17.60 -11.13
C GLU A 45 12.62 17.06 -9.74
N LEU A 46 11.75 16.25 -9.13
CA LEU A 46 11.97 15.75 -7.77
C LEU A 46 12.91 14.53 -7.80
N GLU A 47 13.70 14.36 -6.76
CA GLU A 47 14.51 13.17 -6.55
C GLU A 47 13.63 11.96 -6.15
N ALA A 48 14.19 10.76 -6.27
CA ALA A 48 13.53 9.55 -5.81
C ALA A 48 13.24 9.61 -4.29
N GLY A 49 12.12 9.02 -3.87
CA GLY A 49 11.74 9.06 -2.46
C GLY A 49 10.43 8.32 -2.16
N VAL A 50 9.95 8.50 -0.94
CA VAL A 50 8.66 7.97 -0.50
C VAL A 50 7.57 9.04 -0.69
N LEU A 51 6.46 8.66 -1.32
CA LEU A 51 5.29 9.49 -1.53
C LEU A 51 4.18 9.05 -0.56
N LEU A 52 3.79 9.92 0.38
CA LEU A 52 2.57 9.77 1.17
C LEU A 52 1.45 10.49 0.44
N LEU A 53 0.46 9.75 -0.03
CA LEU A 53 -0.55 10.22 -0.95
C LEU A 53 -1.94 10.01 -0.37
N ASP A 54 -2.66 11.08 -0.11
CA ASP A 54 -4.07 10.95 0.25
C ASP A 54 -4.89 10.41 -0.93
N TYR A 55 -5.85 9.55 -0.59
CA TYR A 55 -6.74 8.98 -1.60
C TYR A 55 -7.81 9.97 -2.04
N HIS A 56 -8.42 10.68 -1.06
CA HIS A 56 -9.55 11.58 -1.32
C HIS A 56 -9.09 13.03 -1.47
N MET A 57 -8.81 13.45 -2.68
CA MET A 57 -8.44 14.83 -2.98
C MET A 57 -9.33 15.40 -4.10
N PRO A 58 -9.61 16.71 -4.08
CA PRO A 58 -10.22 17.40 -5.22
C PRO A 58 -9.36 17.30 -6.48
N GLY A 59 -9.99 17.17 -7.63
CA GLY A 59 -9.29 16.94 -8.89
C GLY A 59 -8.92 15.49 -9.07
N LYS A 60 -7.63 15.19 -9.24
CA LYS A 60 -7.15 13.79 -9.33
C LYS A 60 -7.10 13.15 -7.95
N ASN A 61 -7.76 12.02 -7.82
CA ASN A 61 -7.65 11.17 -6.63
C ASN A 61 -6.29 10.43 -6.57
N GLY A 62 -5.99 9.81 -5.42
CA GLY A 62 -4.71 9.12 -5.23
C GLY A 62 -4.43 8.00 -6.23
N ILE A 63 -5.46 7.27 -6.71
CA ILE A 63 -5.29 6.21 -7.72
C ILE A 63 -4.91 6.79 -9.08
N GLU A 64 -5.55 7.88 -9.50
CA GLU A 64 -5.25 8.55 -10.77
C GLU A 64 -3.82 9.11 -10.78
N VAL A 65 -3.36 9.66 -9.65
CA VAL A 65 -1.97 10.09 -9.46
C VAL A 65 -1.02 8.91 -9.60
N LEU A 66 -1.28 7.79 -8.94
CA LEU A 66 -0.49 6.56 -9.04
C LEU A 66 -0.40 6.04 -10.47
N GLN A 67 -1.52 5.95 -11.18
CA GLN A 67 -1.57 5.48 -12.56
C GLN A 67 -0.72 6.36 -13.48
N GLN A 68 -0.78 7.68 -13.29
CA GLN A 68 0.00 8.61 -14.09
C GLN A 68 1.51 8.50 -13.76
N LEU A 69 1.89 8.30 -12.51
CA LEU A 69 3.28 8.03 -12.10
C LEU A 69 3.80 6.71 -12.68
N GLY A 70 2.98 5.65 -12.66
CA GLY A 70 3.33 4.34 -13.20
C GLY A 70 3.69 4.36 -14.67
N THR A 71 3.07 5.24 -15.45
CA THR A 71 3.41 5.44 -16.88
C THR A 71 4.66 6.29 -17.09
N SER A 72 4.94 7.23 -16.19
CA SER A 72 5.99 8.24 -16.38
C SER A 72 7.31 7.92 -15.64
N SER A 73 7.25 7.24 -14.49
CA SER A 73 8.42 6.97 -13.63
C SER A 73 8.13 5.85 -12.60
N PRO A 74 7.97 4.60 -13.04
CA PRO A 74 7.40 3.52 -12.23
C PRO A 74 8.17 3.14 -10.96
N THR A 75 9.44 3.52 -10.83
CA THR A 75 10.30 3.14 -9.70
C THR A 75 10.82 4.31 -8.87
N ARG A 76 10.49 5.54 -9.26
CA ARG A 76 11.06 6.75 -8.66
C ARG A 76 10.43 7.10 -7.32
N PHE A 77 9.14 6.82 -7.15
CA PHE A 77 8.38 7.13 -5.95
C PHE A 77 7.72 5.88 -5.39
N LEU A 78 8.16 5.42 -4.22
CA LEU A 78 7.44 4.37 -3.51
C LEU A 78 6.27 5.00 -2.76
N THR A 79 5.06 4.75 -3.27
CA THR A 79 3.85 5.43 -2.80
C THR A 79 3.15 4.64 -1.71
N ILE A 80 2.90 5.30 -0.58
CA ILE A 80 2.02 4.83 0.50
C ILE A 80 0.73 5.63 0.40
N VAL A 81 -0.38 4.96 0.11
CA VAL A 81 -1.70 5.61 0.00
C VAL A 81 -2.33 5.72 1.38
N LEU A 82 -2.81 6.92 1.72
CA LEU A 82 -3.54 7.20 2.96
C LEU A 82 -5.04 7.29 2.62
N THR A 83 -5.89 6.52 3.28
CA THR A 83 -7.33 6.48 3.00
C THR A 83 -8.17 6.57 4.26
N GLY A 84 -9.25 7.34 4.23
CA GLY A 84 -10.21 7.47 5.34
C GLY A 84 -11.29 6.41 5.38
N GLU A 85 -11.40 5.58 4.35
CA GLU A 85 -12.39 4.51 4.29
C GLU A 85 -11.68 3.15 4.35
N GLY A 86 -12.05 2.32 5.34
CA GLY A 86 -11.62 0.93 5.50
C GLY A 86 -12.17 0.02 4.38
N ASN A 87 -12.15 0.50 3.16
CA ASN A 87 -12.67 -0.20 2.00
C ASN A 87 -11.55 -1.03 1.36
N ILE A 88 -11.70 -2.35 1.43
CA ILE A 88 -10.78 -3.31 0.82
C ILE A 88 -10.62 -3.05 -0.68
N ASP A 89 -11.68 -2.59 -1.35
CA ASP A 89 -11.64 -2.26 -2.78
C ASP A 89 -10.61 -1.16 -3.09
N ILE A 90 -10.59 -0.09 -2.29
CA ILE A 90 -9.62 1.02 -2.45
C ILE A 90 -8.20 0.52 -2.25
N ALA A 91 -7.99 -0.30 -1.20
CA ALA A 91 -6.70 -0.90 -0.93
C ALA A 91 -6.19 -1.76 -2.09
N VAL A 92 -7.07 -2.61 -2.64
CA VAL A 92 -6.75 -3.46 -3.80
C VAL A 92 -6.48 -2.63 -5.05
N GLN A 93 -7.29 -1.58 -5.31
CA GLN A 93 -7.06 -0.68 -6.44
C GLN A 93 -5.73 0.05 -6.33
N ALA A 94 -5.38 0.56 -5.13
CA ALA A 94 -4.08 1.19 -4.88
C ALA A 94 -2.92 0.23 -5.17
N MET A 95 -2.99 -1.00 -4.64
CA MET A 95 -1.96 -2.01 -4.88
C MET A 95 -1.86 -2.41 -6.36
N LYS A 96 -2.98 -2.56 -7.07
CA LYS A 96 -3.00 -2.82 -8.52
C LYS A 96 -2.43 -1.65 -9.33
N ALA A 97 -2.65 -0.41 -8.87
CA ALA A 97 -2.08 0.79 -9.49
C ALA A 97 -0.58 0.99 -9.18
N GLY A 98 0.04 0.09 -8.39
CA GLY A 98 1.46 0.13 -8.10
C GLY A 98 1.83 0.82 -6.77
N ALA A 99 0.86 1.03 -5.86
CA ALA A 99 1.20 1.50 -4.51
C ALA A 99 2.14 0.51 -3.82
N PHE A 100 3.11 1.03 -3.10
CA PHE A 100 3.98 0.22 -2.25
C PHE A 100 3.22 -0.30 -1.02
N ASP A 101 2.41 0.56 -0.40
CA ASP A 101 1.60 0.22 0.77
C ASP A 101 0.36 1.10 0.83
N PHE A 102 -0.57 0.80 1.75
CA PHE A 102 -1.66 1.70 2.10
C PHE A 102 -1.90 1.70 3.61
N LEU A 103 -2.37 2.82 4.14
CA LEU A 103 -2.73 2.98 5.55
C LEU A 103 -4.13 3.57 5.68
N GLU A 104 -4.96 2.95 6.53
CA GLU A 104 -6.30 3.43 6.85
C GLU A 104 -6.24 4.49 7.96
N LYS A 105 -6.82 5.66 7.71
CA LYS A 105 -7.03 6.73 8.71
C LYS A 105 -8.19 6.33 9.64
N PRO A 106 -8.07 6.46 10.98
CA PRO A 106 -6.90 6.94 11.70
C PRO A 106 -5.84 5.86 11.88
N TYR A 107 -4.60 6.14 11.51
CA TYR A 107 -3.46 5.26 11.72
C TYR A 107 -2.60 5.71 12.91
N LYS A 108 -1.90 4.74 13.51
CA LYS A 108 -0.91 5.02 14.56
C LYS A 108 0.39 5.57 13.94
N ALA A 109 1.05 6.49 14.65
CA ALA A 109 2.33 7.03 14.21
C ALA A 109 3.38 5.93 13.93
N ASP A 110 3.44 4.91 14.79
CA ASP A 110 4.37 3.80 14.62
C ASP A 110 4.10 3.01 13.32
N ALA A 111 2.83 2.80 12.95
CA ALA A 111 2.47 2.10 11.71
C ALA A 111 2.89 2.89 10.46
N LEU A 112 2.73 4.23 10.49
CA LEU A 112 3.19 5.11 9.42
C LEU A 112 4.72 5.05 9.30
N MET A 113 5.44 5.16 10.42
CA MET A 113 6.91 5.11 10.42
C MET A 113 7.43 3.77 9.94
N GLU A 114 6.82 2.65 10.37
CA GLU A 114 7.19 1.31 9.90
C GLU A 114 6.96 1.16 8.37
N ALA A 115 5.88 1.69 7.83
CA ALA A 115 5.60 1.67 6.39
C ALA A 115 6.64 2.50 5.60
N ILE A 116 7.02 3.68 6.11
CA ILE A 116 8.04 4.54 5.53
C ILE A 116 9.41 3.86 5.54
N ASP A 117 9.82 3.27 6.66
CA ASP A 117 11.10 2.58 6.77
C ASP A 117 11.18 1.38 5.82
N LYS A 118 10.12 0.57 5.73
CA LYS A 118 10.02 -0.52 4.74
C LYS A 118 10.12 -0.02 3.30
N ALA A 119 9.54 1.15 3.01
CA ALA A 119 9.64 1.73 1.67
C ALA A 119 11.07 2.14 1.35
N PHE A 120 11.80 2.77 2.29
CA PHE A 120 13.20 3.12 2.09
C PHE A 120 14.11 1.89 1.99
N ASP A 121 13.91 0.88 2.83
CA ASP A 121 14.65 -0.38 2.75
C ASP A 121 14.47 -1.04 1.37
N ARG A 122 13.28 -0.94 0.78
CA ARG A 122 13.03 -1.44 -0.58
C ARG A 122 13.83 -0.68 -1.64
N VAL A 123 13.91 0.65 -1.55
CA VAL A 123 14.72 1.46 -2.49
C VAL A 123 16.20 1.05 -2.43
N GLU A 124 16.71 0.81 -1.23
CA GLU A 124 18.12 0.48 -1.01
C GLU A 124 18.50 -0.94 -1.45
N HIS A 125 17.53 -1.88 -1.51
CA HIS A 125 17.77 -3.31 -1.76
C HIS A 125 17.24 -3.84 -3.11
N ASP A 126 16.79 -2.98 -4.04
CA ASP A 126 16.04 -3.41 -5.25
C ASP A 126 16.90 -4.05 -6.37
N SER A 127 17.94 -4.82 -6.01
CA SER A 127 18.77 -5.58 -6.97
C SER A 127 18.39 -7.07 -7.15
N ALA A 128 17.25 -7.54 -6.57
CA ALA A 128 16.92 -8.97 -6.47
C ALA A 128 15.52 -9.37 -6.97
N GLY A 129 15.08 -8.89 -8.13
CA GLY A 129 13.72 -9.13 -8.64
C GLY A 129 13.28 -10.59 -8.79
N SER A 130 14.16 -11.54 -9.17
CA SER A 130 13.79 -12.94 -9.37
C SER A 130 13.62 -13.73 -8.07
N ALA A 131 14.46 -13.48 -7.08
CA ALA A 131 14.39 -14.15 -5.77
C ALA A 131 13.12 -13.78 -4.99
N GLN A 132 12.56 -12.59 -5.23
CA GLN A 132 11.33 -12.14 -4.57
C GLN A 132 10.08 -12.86 -5.08
N VAL A 133 9.99 -13.12 -6.39
CA VAL A 133 8.87 -13.87 -6.99
C VAL A 133 8.82 -15.28 -6.41
N GLU A 134 9.96 -15.96 -6.31
CA GLU A 134 10.05 -17.32 -5.77
C GLU A 134 9.69 -17.35 -4.28
N THR A 135 10.20 -16.40 -3.51
CA THR A 135 9.84 -16.23 -2.09
C THR A 135 8.33 -15.98 -1.92
N ALA A 136 7.73 -15.13 -2.76
CA ALA A 136 6.31 -14.86 -2.72
C ALA A 136 5.47 -16.11 -3.04
N ARG A 137 5.86 -16.89 -4.04
CA ARG A 137 5.21 -18.16 -4.39
C ARG A 137 5.29 -19.16 -3.26
N ALA A 138 6.44 -19.30 -2.61
CA ALA A 138 6.60 -20.18 -1.45
C ALA A 138 5.66 -19.78 -0.30
N LYS A 139 5.52 -18.47 -0.02
CA LYS A 139 4.61 -17.97 1.02
C LYS A 139 3.13 -18.25 0.71
N VAL A 140 2.72 -18.26 -0.54
CA VAL A 140 1.35 -18.61 -0.94
C VAL A 140 1.14 -20.12 -0.95
N ALA A 141 2.16 -20.91 -1.25
CA ALA A 141 2.08 -22.36 -1.34
C ALA A 141 1.70 -23.04 -0.01
N VAL A 142 2.05 -22.43 1.14
CA VAL A 142 1.74 -23.00 2.48
C VAL A 142 0.29 -22.79 2.94
N LEU A 143 -0.50 -22.04 2.17
CA LEU A 143 -1.90 -21.80 2.49
C LEU A 143 -2.76 -23.02 2.22
N SER A 144 -3.69 -23.32 3.15
CA SER A 144 -4.73 -24.33 2.92
C SER A 144 -5.69 -23.86 1.80
N PRO A 145 -6.48 -24.79 1.20
CA PRO A 145 -7.46 -24.41 0.18
C PRO A 145 -8.41 -23.28 0.66
N ARG A 146 -8.92 -23.37 1.89
CA ARG A 146 -9.84 -22.36 2.45
C ARG A 146 -9.17 -21.01 2.72
N GLU A 147 -7.93 -20.99 3.16
CA GLU A 147 -7.16 -19.76 3.31
C GLU A 147 -6.86 -19.11 1.95
N ARG A 148 -6.63 -19.95 0.93
CA ARG A 148 -6.43 -19.48 -0.45
C ARG A 148 -7.71 -18.90 -1.04
N ASP A 149 -8.88 -19.53 -0.81
CA ASP A 149 -10.19 -19.01 -1.21
C ASP A 149 -10.43 -17.62 -0.60
N VAL A 150 -10.14 -17.46 0.70
CA VAL A 150 -10.25 -16.17 1.38
C VAL A 150 -9.27 -15.15 0.82
N LEU A 151 -8.01 -15.52 0.56
CA LEU A 151 -7.02 -14.62 -0.07
C LEU A 151 -7.48 -14.17 -1.46
N THR A 152 -8.04 -15.05 -2.27
CA THR A 152 -8.61 -14.72 -3.58
C THR A 152 -9.73 -13.69 -3.46
N GLY A 153 -10.67 -13.87 -2.54
CA GLY A 153 -11.72 -12.88 -2.29
C GLY A 153 -11.16 -11.51 -1.86
N LEU A 154 -10.09 -11.50 -1.07
CA LEU A 154 -9.40 -10.25 -0.69
C LEU A 154 -8.73 -9.58 -1.90
N ILE A 155 -8.07 -10.33 -2.78
CA ILE A 155 -7.45 -9.83 -4.03
C ILE A 155 -8.50 -9.21 -4.96
N GLU A 156 -9.72 -9.74 -4.95
CA GLU A 156 -10.85 -9.23 -5.71
C GLU A 156 -11.54 -8.02 -5.06
N GLY A 157 -11.07 -7.59 -3.88
CA GLY A 157 -11.63 -6.45 -3.15
C GLY A 157 -12.88 -6.76 -2.34
N ARG A 158 -13.26 -8.04 -2.20
CA ARG A 158 -14.49 -8.43 -1.53
C ARG A 158 -14.40 -8.22 -0.02
N SER A 159 -15.47 -7.66 0.56
CA SER A 159 -15.59 -7.54 2.01
C SER A 159 -15.72 -8.92 2.69
N ASN A 160 -15.40 -9.00 3.98
CA ASN A 160 -15.56 -10.23 4.75
C ASN A 160 -16.97 -10.82 4.66
N LYS A 161 -18.01 -9.97 4.54
CA LYS A 161 -19.40 -10.41 4.40
C LYS A 161 -19.64 -11.10 3.06
N ILE A 162 -19.11 -10.55 1.97
CA ILE A 162 -19.22 -11.11 0.62
C ILE A 162 -18.45 -12.43 0.55
N ILE A 163 -17.19 -12.46 1.03
CA ILE A 163 -16.40 -13.69 1.08
C ILE A 163 -17.11 -14.78 1.89
N ALA A 164 -17.70 -14.42 3.03
CA ALA A 164 -18.44 -15.36 3.87
C ALA A 164 -19.64 -15.97 3.14
N TYR A 165 -20.40 -15.12 2.42
CA TYR A 165 -21.53 -15.56 1.62
C TYR A 165 -21.09 -16.53 0.51
N ASP A 166 -20.06 -16.17 -0.27
CA ASP A 166 -19.55 -16.96 -1.40
C ASP A 166 -19.01 -18.33 -0.94
N LEU A 167 -18.36 -18.38 0.22
CA LEU A 167 -17.79 -19.59 0.76
C LEU A 167 -18.76 -20.40 1.67
N SER A 168 -19.99 -19.89 1.86
CA SER A 168 -21.00 -20.48 2.76
C SER A 168 -20.50 -20.68 4.20
N ILE A 169 -19.82 -19.67 4.76
CA ILE A 169 -19.29 -19.62 6.13
C ILE A 169 -19.72 -18.33 6.84
N SER A 170 -19.42 -18.20 8.13
CA SER A 170 -19.71 -16.96 8.86
C SER A 170 -18.64 -15.89 8.58
N PRO A 171 -18.96 -14.57 8.67
CA PRO A 171 -17.95 -13.50 8.62
C PRO A 171 -16.85 -13.67 9.69
N ARG A 172 -17.20 -14.18 10.87
CA ARG A 172 -16.26 -14.51 11.93
C ARG A 172 -15.26 -15.58 11.50
N THR A 173 -15.71 -16.57 10.73
CA THR A 173 -14.86 -17.63 10.19
C THR A 173 -13.87 -17.05 9.15
N VAL A 174 -14.32 -16.09 8.33
CA VAL A 174 -13.43 -15.37 7.39
C VAL A 174 -12.33 -14.62 8.15
N GLU A 175 -12.65 -13.93 9.26
CA GLU A 175 -11.65 -13.26 10.10
C GLU A 175 -10.60 -14.24 10.63
N ILE A 176 -11.01 -15.43 11.06
CA ILE A 176 -10.10 -16.49 11.51
C ILE A 176 -9.18 -16.94 10.37
N TYR A 177 -9.71 -17.19 9.18
CA TYR A 177 -8.89 -17.55 8.02
C TYR A 177 -7.93 -16.41 7.61
N ARG A 178 -8.37 -15.15 7.70
CA ARG A 178 -7.49 -13.98 7.47
C ARG A 178 -6.33 -13.94 8.46
N ALA A 179 -6.58 -14.14 9.75
CA ALA A 179 -5.53 -14.18 10.76
C ALA A 179 -4.53 -15.32 10.49
N ASN A 180 -5.06 -16.52 10.15
CA ASN A 180 -4.24 -17.69 9.87
C ASN A 180 -3.38 -17.51 8.61
N LEU A 181 -3.95 -17.01 7.50
CA LEU A 181 -3.18 -16.76 6.27
C LEU A 181 -2.09 -15.72 6.49
N MET A 182 -2.37 -14.65 7.23
CA MET A 182 -1.35 -13.64 7.57
C MET A 182 -0.20 -14.26 8.37
N THR A 183 -0.52 -15.07 9.37
CA THR A 183 0.48 -15.78 10.18
C THR A 183 1.34 -16.73 9.32
N LYS A 184 0.71 -17.52 8.45
CA LYS A 184 1.41 -18.48 7.59
C LYS A 184 2.27 -17.82 6.53
N MET A 185 1.80 -16.70 5.96
CA MET A 185 2.58 -15.91 5.00
C MET A 185 3.67 -15.08 5.66
N GLY A 186 3.67 -14.98 7.00
CA GLY A 186 4.62 -14.16 7.74
C GLY A 186 4.46 -12.67 7.45
N VAL A 187 3.19 -12.19 7.34
CA VAL A 187 2.85 -10.79 7.05
C VAL A 187 2.04 -10.19 8.20
N ARG A 188 2.13 -8.88 8.38
CA ARG A 188 1.52 -8.16 9.50
C ARG A 188 0.33 -7.30 9.11
N SER A 189 0.13 -7.06 7.81
CA SER A 189 -0.94 -6.21 7.30
C SER A 189 -1.58 -6.81 6.04
N LEU A 190 -2.79 -6.34 5.71
CA LEU A 190 -3.46 -6.69 4.46
C LEU A 190 -2.65 -6.24 3.24
N SER A 191 -2.04 -5.06 3.29
CA SER A 191 -1.18 -4.56 2.22
C SER A 191 0.01 -5.49 1.95
N GLU A 192 0.67 -5.98 3.00
CA GLU A 192 1.75 -6.97 2.85
C GLU A 192 1.24 -8.27 2.22
N ALA A 193 0.07 -8.76 2.65
CA ALA A 193 -0.52 -9.96 2.08
C ALA A 193 -0.83 -9.79 0.59
N LEU A 194 -1.40 -8.66 0.20
CA LEU A 194 -1.70 -8.33 -1.20
C LEU A 194 -0.42 -8.19 -2.04
N ARG A 195 0.62 -7.51 -1.52
CA ARG A 195 1.92 -7.43 -2.20
C ARG A 195 2.51 -8.81 -2.48
N VAL A 196 2.52 -9.68 -1.48
CA VAL A 196 3.01 -11.06 -1.64
C VAL A 196 2.17 -11.82 -2.67
N ALA A 197 0.84 -11.69 -2.63
CA ALA A 197 -0.05 -12.36 -3.56
C ALA A 197 0.18 -11.89 -5.01
N PHE A 198 0.30 -10.58 -5.24
CA PHE A 198 0.58 -10.02 -6.58
C PHE A 198 1.99 -10.39 -7.07
N ALA A 199 3.00 -10.34 -6.20
CA ALA A 199 4.35 -10.79 -6.54
C ALA A 199 4.42 -12.29 -6.88
N ALA A 200 3.56 -13.11 -6.27
CA ALA A 200 3.41 -14.53 -6.61
C ALA A 200 2.67 -14.78 -7.93
N GLY A 201 2.09 -13.74 -8.55
CA GLY A 201 1.33 -13.83 -9.78
C GLY A 201 -0.17 -14.09 -9.59
N LEU A 202 -0.69 -13.97 -8.36
CA LEU A 202 -2.11 -14.04 -8.10
C LEU A 202 -2.76 -12.70 -8.50
N ILE A 203 -3.36 -12.66 -9.68
CA ILE A 203 -4.11 -11.51 -10.19
C ILE A 203 -5.59 -11.87 -10.12
N ALA A 204 -6.47 -10.92 -9.75
CA ALA A 204 -7.91 -11.14 -9.87
C ALA A 204 -8.24 -11.52 -11.32
N ALA A 205 -9.02 -12.57 -11.49
CA ALA A 205 -9.57 -12.86 -12.82
C ALA A 205 -10.41 -11.64 -13.27
N VAL A 206 -10.06 -11.07 -14.41
CA VAL A 206 -10.79 -9.97 -15.06
C VAL A 206 -12.12 -10.52 -15.60
#